data_ab09fd5316fb644e6ee99400fafd9d7f
#
_entry.id   ab09fd5316fb644e6ee99400fafd9d7f
#
_cell.length_a   1.000
_cell.length_b   1.000
_cell.length_c   1.000
_cell.angle_alpha   90.00
_cell.angle_beta   90.00
_cell.angle_gamma   90.00
#
_symmetry.space_group_name_H-M   'P 1'
#
loop_
_entity.id
_entity.type
_entity.pdbx_description
1 polymer ?
#
loop_
_entity_poly.entity_id
_entity_poly.type
_entity_poly.pdbx_seq_one_letter_code
_entity_poly.pdbx_strand_id
1 'polypeptide(L)'
;LFLDEFMEFKTECIEALRQPLEDGTIDITRNGIYHKFPADFQLIATMNPCPCGYGLEDGICRCTYHEKKRYLKKLSGPILDRFDMVLCLSKKEADTQKIQKEGQETSDQIKERIETTIQREKKLLKNYQCSDTSHLSHIQLNKLLHLSKECKEILDIAYQSGRITRRGMDKILKVALTIMLMENESEIKPIHLMEAMTFRNTGFIKEVLEYGR
;
A
#
# COMPACT_ATOMS: atom_id res chain seq x y z
N LEU A 1 -11.83 -7.12 -3.16
CA LEU A 1 -11.26 -8.03 -4.16
C LEU A 1 -9.98 -8.64 -3.61
N PHE A 2 -9.91 -9.97 -3.53
CA PHE A 2 -8.70 -10.70 -3.17
C PHE A 2 -8.16 -11.42 -4.41
N LEU A 3 -6.89 -11.18 -4.74
CA LEU A 3 -6.20 -11.79 -5.87
C LEU A 3 -4.98 -12.54 -5.35
N ASP A 4 -5.11 -13.85 -5.26
CA ASP A 4 -3.99 -14.73 -4.93
C ASP A 4 -3.13 -14.99 -6.17
N GLU A 5 -1.82 -15.19 -5.97
CA GLU A 5 -0.87 -15.41 -7.06
C GLU A 5 -0.95 -14.32 -8.14
N PHE A 6 -0.97 -13.05 -7.72
CA PHE A 6 -1.20 -11.88 -8.59
C PHE A 6 -0.34 -11.86 -9.86
N MET A 7 0.86 -12.41 -9.80
CA MET A 7 1.78 -12.46 -10.94
C MET A 7 1.43 -13.52 -11.99
N GLU A 8 0.49 -14.43 -11.68
CA GLU A 8 0.03 -15.44 -12.65
C GLU A 8 -1.06 -14.90 -13.60
N PHE A 9 -1.67 -13.77 -13.23
CA PHE A 9 -2.60 -13.09 -14.13
C PHE A 9 -1.88 -12.53 -15.36
N LYS A 10 -2.63 -12.43 -16.47
CA LYS A 10 -2.16 -11.76 -17.68
C LYS A 10 -1.93 -10.27 -17.41
N THR A 11 -0.91 -9.70 -18.05
CA THR A 11 -0.56 -8.29 -17.88
C THR A 11 -1.76 -7.37 -18.16
N GLU A 12 -2.57 -7.68 -19.16
CA GLU A 12 -3.76 -6.90 -19.51
C GLU A 12 -4.79 -6.89 -18.37
N CYS A 13 -4.94 -8.00 -17.64
CA CYS A 13 -5.84 -8.07 -16.48
C CYS A 13 -5.32 -7.22 -15.32
N ILE A 14 -4.01 -7.26 -15.07
CA ILE A 14 -3.36 -6.43 -14.03
C ILE A 14 -3.51 -4.94 -14.38
N GLU A 15 -3.22 -4.57 -15.63
CA GLU A 15 -3.34 -3.18 -16.10
C GLU A 15 -4.78 -2.66 -16.09
N ALA A 16 -5.77 -3.53 -16.32
CA ALA A 16 -7.19 -3.15 -16.26
C ALA A 16 -7.64 -2.70 -14.86
N LEU A 17 -6.93 -3.08 -13.80
CA LEU A 17 -7.20 -2.62 -12.43
C LEU A 17 -6.83 -1.15 -12.20
N ARG A 18 -6.07 -0.53 -13.11
CA ARG A 18 -5.58 0.85 -12.91
C ARG A 18 -6.70 1.86 -12.77
N GLN A 19 -7.71 1.78 -13.65
CA GLN A 19 -8.83 2.71 -13.62
C GLN A 19 -9.69 2.53 -12.38
N PRO A 20 -10.21 1.34 -12.05
CA PRO A 20 -11.05 1.18 -10.86
C PRO A 20 -10.32 1.51 -9.56
N LEU A 21 -9.02 1.23 -9.44
CA LEU A 21 -8.23 1.59 -8.26
C LEU A 21 -7.95 3.10 -8.13
N GLU A 22 -8.00 3.86 -9.22
CA GLU A 22 -7.81 5.30 -9.21
C GLU A 22 -9.13 6.06 -9.05
N ASP A 23 -10.12 5.69 -9.89
CA ASP A 23 -11.35 6.46 -10.07
C ASP A 23 -12.55 5.87 -9.30
N GLY A 24 -12.41 4.65 -8.75
CA GLY A 24 -13.53 3.93 -8.13
C GLY A 24 -14.64 3.58 -9.13
N THR A 25 -14.33 3.58 -10.44
CA THR A 25 -15.31 3.30 -11.49
C THR A 25 -14.70 2.53 -12.65
N ILE A 26 -15.56 1.81 -13.39
CA ILE A 26 -15.22 1.14 -14.64
C ILE A 26 -16.07 1.74 -15.75
N ASP A 27 -15.42 2.20 -16.81
CA ASP A 27 -16.05 2.77 -17.98
C ASP A 27 -16.04 1.74 -19.13
N ILE A 28 -17.23 1.41 -19.66
CA ILE A 28 -17.38 0.46 -20.76
C ILE A 28 -18.17 1.12 -21.88
N THR A 29 -17.61 1.12 -23.09
CA THR A 29 -18.34 1.54 -24.29
C THR A 29 -18.71 0.30 -25.10
N ARG A 30 -20.00 0.07 -25.29
CA ARG A 30 -20.52 -1.04 -26.10
C ARG A 30 -21.57 -0.52 -27.10
N ASN A 31 -21.40 -0.85 -28.38
CA ASN A 31 -22.30 -0.39 -29.46
C ASN A 31 -22.52 1.13 -29.48
N GLY A 32 -21.48 1.93 -29.19
CA GLY A 32 -21.56 3.38 -29.13
C GLY A 32 -22.24 3.96 -27.87
N ILE A 33 -22.69 3.10 -26.95
CA ILE A 33 -23.29 3.51 -25.67
C ILE A 33 -22.23 3.43 -24.58
N TYR A 34 -22.07 4.51 -23.85
CA TYR A 34 -21.16 4.64 -22.71
C TYR A 34 -21.87 4.21 -21.42
N HIS A 35 -21.25 3.30 -20.69
CA HIS A 35 -21.72 2.84 -19.39
C HIS A 35 -20.63 3.07 -18.35
N LYS A 36 -21.00 3.67 -17.22
CA LYS A 36 -20.13 3.86 -16.07
C LYS A 36 -20.65 3.04 -14.88
N PHE A 37 -19.82 2.15 -14.37
CA PHE A 37 -20.16 1.28 -13.24
C PHE A 37 -19.33 1.68 -12.01
N PRO A 38 -19.93 1.73 -10.81
CA PRO A 38 -19.17 1.90 -9.58
C PRO A 38 -18.27 0.67 -9.35
N ALA A 39 -17.02 0.92 -8.97
CA ALA A 39 -16.01 -0.10 -8.71
C ALA A 39 -15.10 0.34 -7.55
N ASP A 40 -15.72 0.80 -6.48
CA ASP A 40 -15.03 1.15 -5.24
C ASP A 40 -14.86 -0.12 -4.39
N PHE A 41 -13.63 -0.61 -4.28
CA PHE A 41 -13.32 -1.83 -3.56
C PHE A 41 -11.91 -1.79 -2.96
N GLN A 42 -11.70 -2.48 -1.87
CA GLN A 42 -10.38 -2.77 -1.34
C GLN A 42 -9.73 -3.90 -2.14
N LEU A 43 -8.51 -3.68 -2.64
CA LEU A 43 -7.70 -4.70 -3.28
C LEU A 43 -6.70 -5.30 -2.29
N ILE A 44 -6.72 -6.61 -2.16
CA ILE A 44 -5.69 -7.39 -1.46
C ILE A 44 -5.11 -8.35 -2.49
N ALA A 45 -3.79 -8.32 -2.68
CA ALA A 45 -3.10 -9.21 -3.60
C ALA A 45 -1.92 -9.89 -2.91
N THR A 46 -1.71 -11.16 -3.20
CA THR A 46 -0.52 -11.90 -2.79
C THR A 46 0.33 -12.25 -4.00
N MET A 47 1.63 -12.31 -3.82
CA MET A 47 2.55 -12.72 -4.88
C MET A 47 3.83 -13.34 -4.30
N ASN A 48 4.44 -14.21 -5.08
CA ASN A 48 5.78 -14.67 -4.80
C ASN A 48 6.83 -13.62 -5.21
N PRO A 49 7.99 -13.55 -4.55
CA PRO A 49 9.07 -12.61 -4.89
C PRO A 49 9.77 -12.96 -6.22
N CYS A 50 9.63 -14.20 -6.70
CA CYS A 50 10.18 -14.69 -7.97
C CYS A 50 9.45 -15.96 -8.41
N PRO A 51 9.69 -16.48 -9.64
CA PRO A 51 9.01 -17.69 -10.14
C PRO A 51 9.17 -18.93 -9.26
N CYS A 52 10.29 -19.10 -8.54
CA CYS A 52 10.46 -20.26 -7.65
C CYS A 52 9.94 -20.06 -6.22
N GLY A 53 9.47 -18.86 -5.87
CA GLY A 53 8.95 -18.51 -4.54
C GLY A 53 9.99 -18.15 -3.48
N TYR A 54 11.27 -18.44 -3.71
CA TYR A 54 12.35 -18.31 -2.71
C TYR A 54 13.23 -17.06 -2.90
N GLY A 55 12.76 -16.04 -3.61
CA GLY A 55 13.58 -14.88 -4.01
C GLY A 55 14.10 -14.02 -2.86
N LEU A 56 13.51 -14.13 -1.66
CA LEU A 56 13.94 -13.45 -0.44
C LEU A 56 14.82 -14.32 0.46
N GLU A 57 15.08 -15.59 0.07
CA GLU A 57 15.87 -16.53 0.86
C GLU A 57 17.24 -16.73 0.23
N ASP A 58 18.28 -16.29 0.95
CA ASP A 58 19.66 -16.43 0.50
C ASP A 58 20.05 -17.89 0.29
N GLY A 59 20.63 -18.18 -0.87
CA GLY A 59 21.17 -19.51 -1.20
C GLY A 59 20.12 -20.55 -1.62
N ILE A 60 18.83 -20.29 -1.53
CA ILE A 60 17.75 -21.22 -1.91
C ILE A 60 17.19 -20.88 -3.29
N CYS A 61 17.06 -19.60 -3.60
CA CYS A 61 16.56 -19.14 -4.89
C CYS A 61 17.51 -19.51 -6.03
N ARG A 62 17.00 -20.24 -7.03
CA ARG A 62 17.73 -20.65 -8.24
C ARG A 62 17.39 -19.84 -9.49
N CYS A 63 16.50 -18.84 -9.35
CA CYS A 63 16.12 -17.99 -10.46
C CYS A 63 17.27 -17.10 -10.89
N THR A 64 17.52 -17.06 -12.19
CA THR A 64 18.43 -16.08 -12.79
C THR A 64 17.84 -14.68 -12.66
N TYR A 65 18.70 -13.68 -12.75
CA TYR A 65 18.28 -12.30 -12.79
C TYR A 65 17.23 -12.01 -13.89
N HIS A 66 17.45 -12.57 -15.10
CA HIS A 66 16.54 -12.39 -16.22
C HIS A 66 15.14 -12.96 -15.96
N GLU A 67 15.05 -14.10 -15.27
CA GLU A 67 13.77 -14.70 -14.88
C GLU A 67 13.06 -13.84 -13.85
N LYS A 68 13.76 -13.37 -12.82
CA LYS A 68 13.20 -12.44 -11.81
C LYS A 68 12.71 -11.15 -12.47
N LYS A 69 13.51 -10.54 -13.33
CA LYS A 69 13.17 -9.31 -14.05
C LYS A 69 11.95 -9.50 -14.96
N ARG A 70 11.90 -10.59 -15.73
CA ARG A 70 10.76 -10.90 -16.59
C ARG A 70 9.47 -11.10 -15.77
N TYR A 71 9.58 -11.78 -14.65
CA TYR A 71 8.48 -12.02 -13.73
C TYR A 71 7.95 -10.69 -13.15
N LEU A 72 8.81 -9.89 -12.55
CA LEU A 72 8.43 -8.63 -11.91
C LEU A 72 8.05 -7.51 -12.90
N LYS A 73 8.44 -7.61 -14.18
CA LYS A 73 8.02 -6.65 -15.22
C LYS A 73 6.51 -6.55 -15.41
N LYS A 74 5.74 -7.56 -15.00
CA LYS A 74 4.27 -7.49 -15.01
C LYS A 74 3.75 -6.41 -14.06
N LEU A 75 4.51 -6.07 -13.00
CA LEU A 75 4.20 -4.96 -12.10
C LEU A 75 4.76 -3.66 -12.68
N SER A 76 3.95 -2.95 -13.43
CA SER A 76 4.33 -1.62 -13.89
C SER A 76 4.41 -0.63 -12.71
N GLY A 77 5.29 0.39 -12.84
CA GLY A 77 5.35 1.47 -11.85
C GLY A 77 3.97 2.07 -11.54
N PRO A 78 3.15 2.39 -12.57
CA PRO A 78 1.79 2.87 -12.37
C PRO A 78 0.87 1.95 -11.57
N ILE A 79 0.96 0.63 -11.69
CA ILE A 79 0.15 -0.29 -10.87
C ILE A 79 0.65 -0.33 -9.44
N LEU A 80 1.98 -0.34 -9.23
CA LEU A 80 2.58 -0.29 -7.90
C LEU A 80 2.21 0.98 -7.13
N ASP A 81 2.14 2.11 -7.82
CA ASP A 81 1.74 3.38 -7.21
C ASP A 81 0.28 3.38 -6.74
N ARG A 82 -0.54 2.42 -7.17
CA ARG A 82 -1.94 2.30 -6.73
C ARG A 82 -2.13 1.50 -5.45
N PHE A 83 -1.17 0.65 -5.11
CA PHE A 83 -1.17 0.01 -3.80
C PHE A 83 -0.81 1.04 -2.71
N ASP A 84 -1.55 1.04 -1.61
CA ASP A 84 -1.26 1.90 -0.46
C ASP A 84 -0.15 1.29 0.39
N MET A 85 -0.15 -0.02 0.53
CA MET A 85 0.78 -0.78 1.36
C MET A 85 1.36 -1.96 0.58
N VAL A 86 2.66 -2.18 0.72
CA VAL A 86 3.38 -3.33 0.17
C VAL A 86 4.21 -3.95 1.30
N LEU A 87 3.92 -5.20 1.62
CA LEU A 87 4.59 -5.96 2.68
C LEU A 87 5.42 -7.07 2.06
N CYS A 88 6.66 -7.19 2.51
CA CYS A 88 7.53 -8.32 2.21
C CYS A 88 7.61 -9.21 3.46
N LEU A 89 7.15 -10.44 3.36
CA LEU A 89 7.17 -11.41 4.45
C LEU A 89 8.28 -12.42 4.23
N SER A 90 9.26 -12.48 5.12
CA SER A 90 10.31 -13.50 5.12
C SER A 90 9.99 -14.63 6.09
N LYS A 91 10.52 -15.84 5.82
CA LYS A 91 10.37 -16.97 6.77
C LYS A 91 10.99 -16.66 8.12
N LYS A 92 12.11 -15.94 8.15
CA LYS A 92 12.78 -15.56 9.41
C LYS A 92 11.86 -14.75 10.32
N GLU A 93 11.09 -13.81 9.74
CA GLU A 93 10.11 -13.02 10.49
C GLU A 93 8.93 -13.87 10.96
N ALA A 94 8.45 -14.80 10.13
CA ALA A 94 7.38 -15.71 10.48
C ALA A 94 7.77 -16.68 11.61
N ASP A 95 9.01 -17.16 11.61
CA ASP A 95 9.52 -18.06 12.66
C ASP A 95 9.77 -17.32 13.99
N THR A 96 10.22 -16.08 13.94
CA THR A 96 10.40 -15.23 15.13
C THR A 96 9.06 -14.96 15.82
N GLN A 97 7.98 -14.77 15.06
CA GLN A 97 6.63 -14.61 15.60
C GLN A 97 6.05 -15.90 16.22
N LYS A 98 6.45 -17.09 15.72
CA LYS A 98 6.03 -18.37 16.34
C LYS A 98 6.64 -18.59 17.72
N ILE A 99 7.79 -18.02 18.01
CA ILE A 99 8.48 -18.14 19.30
C ILE A 99 7.81 -17.26 20.37
N GLN A 100 7.18 -16.15 19.96
CA GLN A 100 6.48 -15.21 20.86
C GLN A 100 4.98 -15.58 20.99
N LYS A 101 4.67 -16.77 21.48
CA LYS A 101 3.26 -17.17 21.71
C LYS A 101 2.59 -16.46 22.91
N GLU A 102 3.35 -15.82 23.75
CA GLU A 102 2.84 -15.05 24.89
C GLU A 102 2.57 -13.61 24.42
N GLY A 103 1.29 -13.22 24.34
CA GLY A 103 0.88 -11.86 24.01
C GLY A 103 0.26 -11.65 22.63
N GLN A 104 -0.08 -12.71 21.88
CA GLN A 104 -0.78 -12.54 20.61
C GLN A 104 -2.21 -12.05 20.84
N GLU A 105 -2.57 -10.94 20.21
CA GLU A 105 -3.95 -10.44 20.21
C GLU A 105 -4.90 -11.44 19.54
N THR A 106 -6.07 -11.62 20.13
CA THR A 106 -7.15 -12.39 19.50
C THR A 106 -7.78 -11.61 18.36
N SER A 107 -8.47 -12.32 17.46
CA SER A 107 -9.23 -11.67 16.37
C SER A 107 -10.27 -10.68 16.91
N ASP A 108 -10.88 -10.96 18.06
CA ASP A 108 -11.87 -10.08 18.68
C ASP A 108 -11.23 -8.79 19.20
N GLN A 109 -10.05 -8.88 19.83
CA GLN A 109 -9.29 -7.70 20.29
C GLN A 109 -8.85 -6.82 19.11
N ILE A 110 -8.38 -7.43 18.02
CA ILE A 110 -8.04 -6.71 16.79
C ILE A 110 -9.26 -6.02 16.21
N LYS A 111 -10.40 -6.71 16.18
CA LYS A 111 -11.67 -6.16 15.68
C LYS A 111 -12.12 -4.96 16.49
N GLU A 112 -12.11 -5.05 17.82
CA GLU A 112 -12.49 -3.96 18.73
C GLU A 112 -11.60 -2.73 18.51
N ARG A 113 -10.28 -2.93 18.37
CA ARG A 113 -9.32 -1.86 18.07
C ARG A 113 -9.62 -1.19 16.73
N ILE A 114 -9.94 -1.98 15.69
CA ILE A 114 -10.30 -1.46 14.36
C ILE A 114 -11.61 -0.66 14.45
N GLU A 115 -12.66 -1.20 15.09
CA GLU A 115 -13.96 -0.52 15.23
C GLU A 115 -13.81 0.82 15.96
N THR A 116 -13.00 0.85 17.02
CA THR A 116 -12.70 2.08 17.75
C THR A 116 -11.99 3.11 16.85
N THR A 117 -11.03 2.66 16.04
CA THR A 117 -10.30 3.51 15.08
C THR A 117 -11.25 4.09 14.04
N ILE A 118 -12.14 3.26 13.47
CA ILE A 118 -13.16 3.72 12.51
C ILE A 118 -14.09 4.79 13.12
N GLN A 119 -14.45 4.66 14.40
CA GLN A 119 -15.28 5.68 15.07
C GLN A 119 -14.51 7.01 15.22
N ARG A 120 -13.21 6.97 15.51
CA ARG A 120 -12.34 8.16 15.56
C ARG A 120 -12.22 8.80 14.19
N GLU A 121 -12.00 8.00 13.15
CA GLU A 121 -11.95 8.44 11.77
C GLU A 121 -13.24 9.15 11.35
N LYS A 122 -14.41 8.57 11.61
CA LYS A 122 -15.70 9.17 11.31
C LYS A 122 -15.91 10.51 12.03
N LYS A 123 -15.44 10.65 13.27
CA LYS A 123 -15.47 11.92 14.01
C LYS A 123 -14.58 12.97 13.35
N LEU A 124 -13.36 12.58 12.95
CA LEU A 124 -12.40 13.46 12.30
C LEU A 124 -12.94 13.95 10.94
N LEU A 125 -13.54 13.05 10.16
CA LEU A 125 -14.02 13.32 8.82
C LEU A 125 -15.43 13.95 8.75
N LYS A 126 -16.06 14.22 9.88
CA LYS A 126 -17.45 14.73 9.95
C LYS A 126 -17.70 15.98 9.08
N ASN A 127 -16.69 16.84 8.93
CA ASN A 127 -16.78 18.08 8.14
C ASN A 127 -16.26 17.89 6.69
N TYR A 128 -15.83 16.71 6.33
CA TYR A 128 -15.35 16.35 5.02
C TYR A 128 -16.37 15.42 4.35
N GLN A 129 -16.72 15.70 3.10
CA GLN A 129 -17.71 14.90 2.36
C GLN A 129 -17.05 13.61 1.83
N CYS A 130 -16.49 12.79 2.73
CA CYS A 130 -15.87 11.51 2.40
C CYS A 130 -16.20 10.47 3.48
N SER A 131 -16.27 9.20 3.06
CA SER A 131 -16.62 8.05 3.89
C SER A 131 -15.50 7.67 4.85
N ASP A 132 -14.28 7.77 4.38
CA ASP A 132 -13.07 7.33 5.06
C ASP A 132 -11.83 8.08 4.53
N THR A 133 -10.67 7.86 5.15
CA THR A 133 -9.41 8.55 4.81
C THR A 133 -8.91 8.20 3.42
N SER A 134 -9.26 7.03 2.85
CA SER A 134 -8.81 6.61 1.51
C SER A 134 -9.36 7.53 0.41
N HIS A 135 -10.55 8.10 0.63
CA HIS A 135 -11.24 9.00 -0.30
C HIS A 135 -10.84 10.47 -0.17
N LEU A 136 -9.98 10.83 0.79
CA LEU A 136 -9.49 12.20 0.92
C LEU A 136 -8.69 12.60 -0.33
N SER A 137 -9.09 13.71 -0.95
CA SER A 137 -8.29 14.35 -1.99
C SER A 137 -7.03 15.00 -1.39
N HIS A 138 -6.02 15.24 -2.22
CA HIS A 138 -4.81 15.96 -1.81
C HIS A 138 -5.11 17.30 -1.11
N ILE A 139 -6.09 18.05 -1.61
CA ILE A 139 -6.49 19.35 -1.01
C ILE A 139 -7.11 19.14 0.36
N GLN A 140 -7.99 18.15 0.52
CA GLN A 140 -8.61 17.84 1.80
C GLN A 140 -7.58 17.33 2.81
N LEU A 141 -6.66 16.47 2.38
CA LEU A 141 -5.58 15.95 3.20
C LEU A 141 -4.69 17.07 3.76
N ASN A 142 -4.28 18.00 2.90
CA ASN A 142 -3.47 19.16 3.33
C ASN A 142 -4.23 20.12 4.25
N LYS A 143 -5.54 20.23 4.12
CA LYS A 143 -6.37 21.05 5.05
C LYS A 143 -6.57 20.35 6.39
N LEU A 144 -6.68 19.03 6.38
CA LEU A 144 -6.90 18.22 7.58
C LEU A 144 -5.62 18.10 8.42
N LEU A 145 -4.46 17.94 7.75
CA LEU A 145 -3.21 17.63 8.42
C LEU A 145 -2.38 18.90 8.70
N HIS A 146 -2.14 19.15 9.97
CA HIS A 146 -1.19 20.16 10.43
C HIS A 146 0.14 19.48 10.76
N LEU A 147 0.99 19.31 9.73
CA LEU A 147 2.29 18.67 9.88
C LEU A 147 3.30 19.60 10.57
N SER A 148 4.03 19.07 11.54
CA SER A 148 5.16 19.74 12.17
C SER A 148 6.26 20.02 11.13
N LYS A 149 7.20 20.92 11.49
CA LYS A 149 8.35 21.22 10.61
C LYS A 149 9.18 19.97 10.35
N GLU A 150 9.41 19.15 11.37
CA GLU A 150 10.16 17.90 11.28
C GLU A 150 9.47 16.89 10.32
N CYS A 151 8.14 16.73 10.41
CA CYS A 151 7.38 15.89 9.49
C CYS A 151 7.49 16.35 8.04
N LYS A 152 7.49 17.66 7.80
CA LYS A 152 7.66 18.22 6.44
C LYS A 152 9.06 17.95 5.91
N GLU A 153 10.09 18.15 6.73
CA GLU A 153 11.49 17.86 6.36
C GLU A 153 11.68 16.37 5.97
N ILE A 154 11.10 15.44 6.73
CA ILE A 154 11.14 14.01 6.41
C ILE A 154 10.51 13.73 5.04
N LEU A 155 9.33 14.29 4.77
CA LEU A 155 8.63 14.11 3.49
C LEU A 155 9.41 14.73 2.33
N ASP A 156 10.00 15.91 2.52
CA ASP A 156 10.80 16.63 1.52
C ASP A 156 12.06 15.82 1.15
N ILE A 157 12.77 15.30 2.15
CA ILE A 157 13.94 14.43 1.94
C ILE A 157 13.54 13.18 1.15
N ALA A 158 12.43 12.55 1.52
CA ALA A 158 11.92 11.35 0.84
C ALA A 158 11.53 11.65 -0.62
N TYR A 159 10.93 12.78 -0.89
CA TYR A 159 10.56 13.22 -2.23
C TYR A 159 11.80 13.57 -3.08
N GLN A 160 12.73 14.36 -2.53
CA GLN A 160 13.95 14.79 -3.23
C GLN A 160 14.87 13.60 -3.57
N SER A 161 14.84 12.54 -2.77
CA SER A 161 15.59 11.31 -3.06
C SER A 161 15.06 10.55 -4.29
N GLY A 162 13.94 10.98 -4.89
CA GLY A 162 13.29 10.31 -6.02
C GLY A 162 12.65 8.95 -5.67
N ARG A 163 12.67 8.57 -4.40
CA ARG A 163 12.12 7.28 -3.95
C ARG A 163 10.60 7.26 -3.92
N ILE A 164 9.98 8.44 -3.77
CA ILE A 164 8.54 8.59 -3.56
C ILE A 164 7.99 9.58 -4.58
N THR A 165 6.91 9.22 -5.25
CA THR A 165 6.14 10.10 -6.13
C THR A 165 5.20 11.00 -5.30
N ARG A 166 4.62 12.03 -5.91
CA ARG A 166 3.62 12.89 -5.25
C ARG A 166 2.41 12.09 -4.78
N ARG A 167 1.93 11.15 -5.60
CA ARG A 167 0.86 10.20 -5.22
C ARG A 167 1.29 9.31 -4.05
N GLY A 168 2.54 8.86 -4.08
CA GLY A 168 3.14 8.09 -2.99
C GLY A 168 3.15 8.85 -1.67
N MET A 169 3.38 10.17 -1.69
CA MET A 169 3.32 11.01 -0.49
C MET A 169 1.90 11.06 0.09
N ASP A 170 0.87 11.26 -0.75
CA ASP A 170 -0.52 11.27 -0.27
C ASP A 170 -0.89 9.93 0.37
N LYS A 171 -0.43 8.82 -0.18
CA LYS A 171 -0.65 7.48 0.37
C LYS A 171 0.06 7.30 1.71
N ILE A 172 1.31 7.74 1.83
CA ILE A 172 2.04 7.73 3.11
C ILE A 172 1.29 8.56 4.16
N LEU A 173 0.80 9.74 3.80
CA LEU A 173 0.05 10.58 4.72
C LEU A 173 -1.27 9.95 5.17
N LYS A 174 -1.99 9.27 4.26
CA LYS A 174 -3.22 8.52 4.60
C LYS A 174 -2.93 7.36 5.54
N VAL A 175 -1.87 6.59 5.29
CA VAL A 175 -1.45 5.49 6.18
C VAL A 175 -0.99 6.04 7.53
N ALA A 176 -0.17 7.11 7.56
CA ALA A 176 0.27 7.76 8.80
C ALA A 176 -0.90 8.32 9.62
N LEU A 177 -1.93 8.85 8.93
CA LEU A 177 -3.17 9.31 9.57
C LEU A 177 -3.92 8.13 10.22
N THR A 178 -3.97 6.99 9.56
CA THR A 178 -4.59 5.78 10.11
C THR A 178 -3.82 5.29 11.34
N ILE A 179 -2.49 5.26 11.29
CA ILE A 179 -1.63 4.88 12.43
C ILE A 179 -1.87 5.84 13.61
N MET A 180 -1.86 7.14 13.36
CA MET A 180 -2.17 8.15 14.37
C MET A 180 -3.53 7.92 15.05
N LEU A 181 -4.57 7.60 14.26
CA LEU A 181 -5.91 7.30 14.77
C LEU A 181 -5.94 6.00 15.60
N MET A 182 -5.16 4.98 15.20
CA MET A 182 -5.02 3.73 15.96
C MET A 182 -4.37 3.98 17.32
N GLU A 183 -3.35 4.83 17.38
CA GLU A 183 -2.65 5.21 18.62
C GLU A 183 -3.41 6.24 19.47
N ASN A 184 -4.58 6.72 18.99
CA ASN A 184 -5.39 7.73 19.67
C ASN A 184 -4.64 9.07 19.85
N GLU A 185 -3.78 9.39 18.91
CA GLU A 185 -3.05 10.67 18.89
C GLU A 185 -3.86 11.74 18.15
N SER A 186 -3.56 13.00 18.41
CA SER A 186 -4.25 14.14 17.80
C SER A 186 -3.53 14.71 16.57
N GLU A 187 -2.24 14.40 16.41
CA GLU A 187 -1.37 14.92 15.36
C GLU A 187 -0.44 13.83 14.83
N ILE A 188 -0.08 13.94 13.55
CA ILE A 188 0.90 13.05 12.94
C ILE A 188 2.29 13.40 13.48
N LYS A 189 2.95 12.44 14.10
CA LYS A 189 4.33 12.51 14.58
C LYS A 189 5.30 11.92 13.56
N PRO A 190 6.60 12.24 13.63
CA PRO A 190 7.64 11.64 12.76
C PRO A 190 7.60 10.11 12.72
N ILE A 191 7.34 9.48 13.87
CA ILE A 191 7.29 8.02 13.97
C ILE A 191 6.17 7.41 13.11
N HIS A 192 4.99 8.04 13.06
CA HIS A 192 3.86 7.58 12.21
C HIS A 192 4.22 7.65 10.73
N LEU A 193 4.95 8.70 10.30
CA LEU A 193 5.44 8.84 8.93
C LEU A 193 6.49 7.78 8.60
N MET A 194 7.45 7.55 9.50
CA MET A 194 8.49 6.54 9.30
C MET A 194 7.88 5.14 9.19
N GLU A 195 6.92 4.81 10.06
CA GLU A 195 6.19 3.54 9.98
C GLU A 195 5.41 3.44 8.67
N ALA A 196 4.64 4.47 8.29
CA ALA A 196 3.90 4.48 7.02
C ALA A 196 4.82 4.30 5.80
N MET A 197 6.05 4.83 5.85
CA MET A 197 7.05 4.64 4.79
C MET A 197 7.53 3.20 4.70
N THR A 198 7.60 2.45 5.81
CA THR A 198 7.99 1.03 5.77
C THR A 198 7.01 0.20 4.96
N PHE A 199 5.72 0.54 4.98
CA PHE A 199 4.68 -0.12 4.17
C PHE A 199 4.75 0.21 2.67
N ARG A 200 5.61 1.13 2.26
CA ARG A 200 5.88 1.41 0.84
C ARG A 200 7.26 0.94 0.39
N ASN A 201 7.83 -0.01 1.10
CA ASN A 201 9.14 -0.57 0.75
C ASN A 201 9.03 -1.46 -0.50
N THR A 202 9.04 -0.82 -1.67
CA THR A 202 9.17 -1.49 -2.97
C THR A 202 10.64 -1.75 -3.33
N GLY A 203 11.56 -1.64 -2.37
CA GLY A 203 13.01 -1.74 -2.58
C GLY A 203 13.40 -3.01 -3.31
N PHE A 204 12.91 -4.17 -2.87
CA PHE A 204 13.16 -5.45 -3.54
C PHE A 204 12.73 -5.44 -5.02
N ILE A 205 11.54 -4.92 -5.32
CA ILE A 205 11.02 -4.87 -6.69
C ILE A 205 11.90 -3.93 -7.55
N LYS A 206 12.23 -2.75 -7.01
CA LYS A 206 13.09 -1.77 -7.70
C LYS A 206 14.51 -2.31 -7.90
N GLU A 207 15.09 -2.94 -6.89
CA GLU A 207 16.42 -3.52 -6.97
C GLU A 207 16.51 -4.54 -8.12
N VAL A 208 15.55 -5.45 -8.23
CA VAL A 208 15.51 -6.42 -9.33
C VAL A 208 15.23 -5.76 -10.68
N LEU A 209 14.41 -4.70 -10.75
CA LEU A 209 14.09 -4.06 -12.01
C LEU A 209 15.17 -3.10 -12.50
N GLU A 210 15.83 -2.37 -11.60
CA GLU A 210 16.77 -1.29 -11.93
C GLU A 210 18.25 -1.72 -11.87
N TYR A 211 18.63 -2.48 -10.86
CA TYR A 211 20.03 -2.73 -10.54
C TYR A 211 20.54 -4.13 -10.90
N GLY A 212 19.73 -4.96 -11.49
CA GLY A 212 20.08 -6.35 -11.82
C GLY A 212 21.51 -6.61 -12.23
N ARG A 213 22.38 -6.64 -11.27
CA ARG A 213 23.73 -7.18 -11.34
C ARG A 213 23.81 -8.43 -10.49
#